data_6a8466a801e92e6a899ad738ed2211b5
#
_entry.id   6a8466a801e92e6a899ad738ed2211b5
#
_cell.length_a   1.000
_cell.length_b   1.000
_cell.length_c   1.000
_cell.angle_alpha   90.00
_cell.angle_beta   90.00
_cell.angle_gamma   90.00
#
_symmetry.space_group_name_H-M   'P 1'
#
loop_
_entity.id
_entity.type
_entity.pdbx_description
1 polymer ?
#
loop_
_entity_poly.entity_id
_entity_poly.type
_entity_poly.pdbx_seq_one_letter_code
_entity_poly.pdbx_strand_id
1 'polypeptide(L)'
;TRNYPYSNMFSHVVGYDTNGKSGLESEANFTLLTSHSFFLTQMKNQFLNEKNTGDTVVSTLNANLQSIAYNALGDRRGAVVVMEPSTGKRLVEVSKPDFDPNTIGDNWDYLVNDENDSSLLNRATNGAYPPGSTFKVVTALDYFRKKGTFEGYNYLCEGSITLQDHTIHCYHNTVHGQENFYSAFANSCNCAFADIGVGLGGASLRETAENLLFNKSLPLNSYRTSSFSLDADSVTPLIMQTAIGQGNTLVSPMHMALITCAIANDGVLMKPYLIDEVVNDNGDSVKKTEPVAYKRLMSSNEANLLGKLMKQVVDSGTASALSGRSYTVAGKTGSAEFDEEGHSHSWFIGYSNVDDPDLVVAVIVENGGSGSEAAVPIAGQIFDAYHAS
;
A
#
# COMPACT_ATOMS: atom_id res chain seq x y z
N THR A 1 -17.27 -16.81 -24.15
CA THR A 1 -17.71 -16.15 -22.90
C THR A 1 -16.57 -16.24 -21.89
N ARG A 2 -16.22 -15.13 -21.24
CA ARG A 2 -15.27 -15.13 -20.11
C ARG A 2 -15.91 -15.85 -18.93
N ASN A 3 -15.09 -16.54 -18.16
CA ASN A 3 -15.47 -17.17 -16.91
C ASN A 3 -14.39 -16.82 -15.85
N TYR A 4 -14.83 -16.33 -14.72
CA TYR A 4 -13.97 -15.93 -13.59
C TYR A 4 -14.14 -16.93 -12.44
N PRO A 5 -13.34 -18.01 -12.41
CA PRO A 5 -13.56 -19.13 -11.48
C PRO A 5 -13.39 -18.76 -10.01
N TYR A 6 -12.68 -17.67 -9.73
CA TYR A 6 -12.51 -17.15 -8.37
C TYR A 6 -13.51 -16.05 -7.98
N SER A 7 -14.46 -15.73 -8.89
CA SER A 7 -15.53 -14.75 -8.64
C SER A 7 -15.01 -13.45 -8.00
N ASN A 8 -15.58 -13.05 -6.89
CA ASN A 8 -15.29 -11.79 -6.19
C ASN A 8 -13.81 -11.64 -5.74
N MET A 9 -13.15 -12.73 -5.40
CA MET A 9 -11.83 -12.70 -4.74
C MET A 9 -10.75 -11.95 -5.54
N PHE A 10 -10.84 -11.95 -6.87
CA PHE A 10 -9.91 -11.27 -7.76
C PHE A 10 -10.56 -10.15 -8.58
N SER A 11 -11.81 -9.78 -8.27
CA SER A 11 -12.63 -8.89 -9.12
C SER A 11 -11.94 -7.58 -9.47
N HIS A 12 -11.29 -6.94 -8.53
CA HIS A 12 -10.65 -5.64 -8.77
C HIS A 12 -9.31 -5.76 -9.50
N VAL A 13 -8.49 -6.78 -9.19
CA VAL A 13 -7.16 -6.91 -9.78
C VAL A 13 -7.19 -7.58 -11.14
N VAL A 14 -8.02 -8.62 -11.32
CA VAL A 14 -8.24 -9.25 -12.63
C VAL A 14 -9.20 -8.41 -13.47
N GLY A 15 -10.24 -7.89 -12.86
CA GLY A 15 -11.20 -7.03 -13.53
C GLY A 15 -12.29 -7.79 -14.27
N TYR A 16 -12.84 -7.14 -15.28
CA TYR A 16 -13.94 -7.63 -16.12
C TYR A 16 -13.77 -7.19 -17.58
N ASP A 17 -14.51 -7.82 -18.50
CA ASP A 17 -14.51 -7.52 -19.94
C ASP A 17 -15.89 -7.18 -20.53
N THR A 18 -16.90 -6.96 -19.69
CA THR A 18 -18.28 -6.61 -20.05
C THR A 18 -18.57 -5.16 -19.66
N ASN A 19 -19.21 -4.38 -20.54
CA ASN A 19 -19.44 -2.94 -20.36
C ASN A 19 -18.16 -2.10 -20.21
N GLY A 20 -17.09 -2.56 -20.84
CA GLY A 20 -15.74 -2.01 -20.73
C GLY A 20 -14.76 -3.06 -20.22
N LYS A 21 -13.57 -2.62 -19.84
CA LYS A 21 -12.53 -3.48 -19.27
C LYS A 21 -11.85 -2.80 -18.11
N SER A 22 -11.49 -3.57 -17.10
CA SER A 22 -10.72 -3.09 -15.96
C SER A 22 -9.61 -4.08 -15.58
N GLY A 23 -8.75 -3.69 -14.65
CA GLY A 23 -7.71 -4.56 -14.09
C GLY A 23 -6.83 -5.21 -15.15
N LEU A 24 -6.45 -6.45 -14.89
CA LEU A 24 -5.60 -7.26 -15.79
C LEU A 24 -6.25 -7.53 -17.15
N GLU A 25 -7.60 -7.65 -17.22
CA GLU A 25 -8.33 -7.78 -18.50
C GLU A 25 -8.09 -6.57 -19.41
N SER A 26 -8.00 -5.37 -18.85
CA SER A 26 -7.65 -4.16 -19.58
C SER A 26 -6.17 -4.12 -19.94
N GLU A 27 -5.28 -4.40 -18.99
CA GLU A 27 -3.84 -4.33 -19.16
C GLU A 27 -3.33 -5.36 -20.18
N ALA A 28 -3.86 -6.58 -20.11
CA ALA A 28 -3.48 -7.69 -20.98
C ALA A 28 -4.33 -7.81 -22.26
N ASN A 29 -5.27 -6.90 -22.53
CA ASN A 29 -6.25 -7.04 -23.60
C ASN A 29 -5.61 -7.33 -24.96
N PHE A 30 -4.57 -6.61 -25.34
CA PHE A 30 -3.87 -6.82 -26.60
C PHE A 30 -3.22 -8.22 -26.66
N THR A 31 -2.56 -8.63 -25.58
CA THR A 31 -1.94 -9.95 -25.45
C THR A 31 -2.96 -11.07 -25.59
N LEU A 32 -4.07 -10.97 -24.89
CA LEU A 32 -5.16 -11.96 -24.91
C LEU A 32 -5.86 -12.08 -26.27
N LEU A 33 -5.76 -11.09 -27.12
CA LEU A 33 -6.29 -11.08 -28.50
C LEU A 33 -5.22 -11.48 -29.54
N THR A 34 -3.96 -11.50 -29.18
CA THR A 34 -2.86 -11.91 -30.06
C THR A 34 -2.62 -13.40 -29.93
N SER A 35 -2.27 -14.06 -31.03
CA SER A 35 -1.93 -15.48 -31.04
C SER A 35 -0.51 -15.66 -31.63
N HIS A 36 0.37 -16.26 -30.83
CA HIS A 36 1.70 -16.70 -31.26
C HIS A 36 1.74 -18.23 -31.47
N SER A 37 0.59 -18.80 -31.87
CA SER A 37 0.51 -20.20 -32.25
C SER A 37 1.48 -20.54 -33.38
N PHE A 38 1.95 -21.78 -33.41
CA PHE A 38 2.84 -22.25 -34.45
C PHE A 38 2.21 -22.05 -35.84
N PHE A 39 3.00 -21.58 -36.81
CA PHE A 39 2.55 -21.19 -38.14
C PHE A 39 1.64 -22.26 -38.83
N LEU A 40 1.99 -23.55 -38.71
CA LEU A 40 1.16 -24.63 -39.28
C LEU A 40 -0.21 -24.75 -38.61
N THR A 41 -0.30 -24.46 -37.31
CA THR A 41 -1.58 -24.39 -36.56
C THR A 41 -2.43 -23.23 -37.05
N GLN A 42 -1.83 -22.07 -37.22
CA GLN A 42 -2.54 -20.89 -37.78
C GLN A 42 -3.03 -21.16 -39.20
N MET A 43 -2.21 -21.77 -40.07
CA MET A 43 -2.65 -22.17 -41.44
C MET A 43 -3.79 -23.17 -41.40
N LYS A 44 -3.71 -24.20 -40.53
CA LYS A 44 -4.78 -25.19 -40.35
C LYS A 44 -6.08 -24.52 -39.91
N ASN A 45 -6.03 -23.68 -38.90
CA ASN A 45 -7.19 -22.99 -38.35
C ASN A 45 -7.79 -22.06 -39.42
N GLN A 46 -6.96 -21.34 -40.19
CA GLN A 46 -7.42 -20.53 -41.31
C GLN A 46 -8.09 -21.37 -42.40
N PHE A 47 -7.56 -22.55 -42.71
CA PHE A 47 -8.16 -23.45 -43.69
C PHE A 47 -9.49 -24.04 -43.21
N LEU A 48 -9.61 -24.31 -41.90
CA LEU A 48 -10.85 -24.81 -41.27
C LEU A 48 -11.85 -23.71 -40.90
N ASN A 49 -11.48 -22.44 -41.14
CA ASN A 49 -12.24 -21.25 -40.71
C ASN A 49 -12.47 -21.21 -39.17
N GLU A 50 -11.49 -21.71 -38.41
CA GLU A 50 -11.44 -21.67 -36.96
C GLU A 50 -10.65 -20.46 -36.48
N LYS A 51 -11.02 -19.91 -35.30
CA LYS A 51 -10.26 -18.82 -34.69
C LYS A 51 -9.01 -19.36 -33.98
N ASN A 52 -7.89 -18.66 -34.14
CA ASN A 52 -6.71 -18.95 -33.33
C ASN A 52 -7.00 -18.62 -31.86
N THR A 53 -6.49 -19.45 -30.97
CA THR A 53 -6.52 -19.18 -29.53
C THR A 53 -5.56 -18.04 -29.23
N GLY A 54 -5.98 -17.06 -28.43
CA GLY A 54 -5.11 -16.01 -27.92
C GLY A 54 -4.08 -16.57 -26.93
N ASP A 55 -3.00 -15.81 -26.72
CA ASP A 55 -1.98 -16.19 -25.77
C ASP A 55 -2.52 -16.19 -24.32
N THR A 56 -1.87 -16.97 -23.47
CA THR A 56 -2.17 -17.06 -22.05
C THR A 56 -1.29 -16.11 -21.26
N VAL A 57 -1.86 -15.33 -20.37
CA VAL A 57 -1.16 -14.47 -19.43
C VAL A 57 -1.02 -15.18 -18.10
N VAL A 58 0.22 -15.36 -17.65
CA VAL A 58 0.55 -15.85 -16.31
C VAL A 58 0.81 -14.63 -15.43
N SER A 59 0.01 -14.47 -14.37
CA SER A 59 0.14 -13.34 -13.46
C SER A 59 1.11 -13.62 -12.32
N THR A 60 1.57 -12.55 -11.67
CA THR A 60 2.39 -12.62 -10.44
C THR A 60 1.55 -12.94 -9.20
N LEU A 61 0.22 -12.93 -9.31
CA LEU A 61 -0.69 -13.11 -8.18
C LEU A 61 -0.53 -14.50 -7.53
N ASN A 62 -0.44 -14.51 -6.22
CA ASN A 62 -0.42 -15.73 -5.42
C ASN A 62 -1.83 -16.04 -4.91
N ALA A 63 -2.48 -17.05 -5.48
CA ALA A 63 -3.88 -17.37 -5.18
C ALA A 63 -4.09 -17.76 -3.71
N ASN A 64 -3.12 -18.42 -3.09
CA ASN A 64 -3.20 -18.80 -1.67
C ASN A 64 -3.14 -17.56 -0.76
N LEU A 65 -2.15 -16.68 -0.96
CA LEU A 65 -2.05 -15.44 -0.19
C LEU A 65 -3.22 -14.50 -0.46
N GLN A 66 -3.73 -14.44 -1.70
CA GLN A 66 -4.93 -13.66 -2.04
C GLN A 66 -6.14 -14.16 -1.25
N SER A 67 -6.34 -15.47 -1.20
CA SER A 67 -7.44 -16.08 -0.43
C SER A 67 -7.32 -15.77 1.08
N ILE A 68 -6.12 -15.85 1.64
CA ILE A 68 -5.87 -15.54 3.03
C ILE A 68 -6.14 -14.07 3.33
N ALA A 69 -5.64 -13.17 2.51
CA ALA A 69 -5.86 -11.73 2.65
C ALA A 69 -7.35 -11.36 2.51
N TYR A 70 -8.02 -11.96 1.52
CA TYR A 70 -9.45 -11.77 1.26
C TYR A 70 -10.31 -12.21 2.45
N ASN A 71 -10.01 -13.39 3.02
CA ASN A 71 -10.72 -13.92 4.18
C ASN A 71 -10.36 -13.17 5.48
N ALA A 72 -9.10 -12.77 5.65
CA ALA A 72 -8.66 -11.98 6.80
C ALA A 72 -9.31 -10.59 6.85
N LEU A 73 -9.50 -9.95 5.69
CA LEU A 73 -10.27 -8.70 5.60
C LEU A 73 -11.76 -8.93 5.95
N GLY A 74 -12.32 -10.12 5.60
CA GLY A 74 -13.71 -10.48 5.91
C GLY A 74 -14.70 -9.55 5.20
N ASP A 75 -15.77 -9.16 5.89
CA ASP A 75 -16.79 -8.25 5.36
C ASP A 75 -16.44 -6.77 5.57
N ARG A 76 -15.25 -6.47 6.08
CA ARG A 76 -14.80 -5.09 6.32
C ARG A 76 -14.46 -4.39 5.01
N ARG A 77 -14.78 -3.11 4.93
CA ARG A 77 -14.38 -2.25 3.82
C ARG A 77 -12.90 -1.92 3.94
N GLY A 78 -12.19 -1.97 2.84
CA GLY A 78 -10.76 -1.68 2.85
C GLY A 78 -10.00 -2.34 1.72
N ALA A 79 -8.67 -2.41 1.87
CA ALA A 79 -7.80 -3.01 0.88
C ALA A 79 -6.57 -3.65 1.51
N VAL A 80 -6.04 -4.64 0.81
CA VAL A 80 -4.77 -5.32 1.14
C VAL A 80 -3.91 -5.35 -0.12
N VAL A 81 -2.67 -4.92 0.01
CA VAL A 81 -1.64 -5.00 -1.04
C VAL A 81 -0.45 -5.78 -0.50
N VAL A 82 0.00 -6.79 -1.25
CA VAL A 82 1.20 -7.55 -0.92
C VAL A 82 2.13 -7.57 -2.12
N MET A 83 3.40 -7.25 -1.88
CA MET A 83 4.41 -7.13 -2.93
C MET A 83 5.73 -7.80 -2.53
N GLU A 84 6.47 -8.25 -3.53
CA GLU A 84 7.87 -8.65 -3.39
C GLU A 84 8.78 -7.44 -3.67
N PRO A 85 9.50 -6.90 -2.67
CA PRO A 85 10.20 -5.63 -2.81
C PRO A 85 11.39 -5.69 -3.77
N SER A 86 12.06 -6.82 -3.87
CA SER A 86 13.26 -7.01 -4.72
C SER A 86 12.96 -7.08 -6.21
N THR A 87 11.72 -7.44 -6.59
CA THR A 87 11.33 -7.61 -8.00
C THR A 87 10.26 -6.63 -8.46
N GLY A 88 9.39 -6.18 -7.54
CA GLY A 88 8.20 -5.40 -7.85
C GLY A 88 6.97 -6.24 -8.21
N LYS A 89 7.01 -7.56 -8.02
CA LYS A 89 5.83 -8.43 -8.21
C LYS A 89 4.70 -8.02 -7.26
N ARG A 90 3.50 -7.84 -7.82
CA ARG A 90 2.28 -7.67 -7.04
C ARG A 90 1.70 -9.06 -6.78
N LEU A 91 1.77 -9.52 -5.54
CA LEU A 91 1.37 -10.88 -5.16
C LEU A 91 -0.09 -10.96 -4.72
N VAL A 92 -0.59 -9.90 -4.08
CA VAL A 92 -1.97 -9.79 -3.59
C VAL A 92 -2.48 -8.37 -3.81
N GLU A 93 -3.73 -8.29 -4.26
CA GLU A 93 -4.46 -7.04 -4.31
C GLU A 93 -5.94 -7.31 -4.04
N VAL A 94 -6.38 -7.00 -2.82
CA VAL A 94 -7.76 -7.12 -2.36
C VAL A 94 -8.35 -5.74 -2.19
N SER A 95 -9.58 -5.56 -2.66
CA SER A 95 -10.39 -4.38 -2.41
C SER A 95 -11.81 -4.80 -2.07
N LYS A 96 -12.38 -4.23 -1.00
CA LYS A 96 -13.77 -4.49 -0.57
C LYS A 96 -14.48 -3.19 -0.19
N PRO A 97 -15.78 -3.08 -0.48
CA PRO A 97 -16.67 -4.06 -1.14
C PRO A 97 -16.22 -4.41 -2.55
N ASP A 98 -16.64 -5.56 -3.02
CA ASP A 98 -16.28 -6.13 -4.31
C ASP A 98 -17.54 -6.47 -5.14
N PHE A 99 -17.35 -7.12 -6.27
CA PHE A 99 -18.41 -7.54 -7.19
C PHE A 99 -18.06 -8.88 -7.84
N ASP A 100 -19.07 -9.59 -8.34
CA ASP A 100 -18.84 -10.80 -9.16
C ASP A 100 -18.68 -10.41 -10.63
N PRO A 101 -17.49 -10.56 -11.23
CA PRO A 101 -17.28 -10.25 -12.65
C PRO A 101 -18.08 -11.16 -13.59
N ASN A 102 -18.54 -12.33 -13.13
CA ASN A 102 -19.39 -13.21 -13.94
C ASN A 102 -20.81 -12.66 -14.14
N THR A 103 -21.30 -11.85 -13.20
CA THR A 103 -22.67 -11.28 -13.23
C THR A 103 -22.66 -9.76 -13.39
N ILE A 104 -21.53 -9.15 -13.64
CA ILE A 104 -21.38 -7.69 -13.69
C ILE A 104 -22.30 -7.06 -14.74
N GLY A 105 -22.50 -7.72 -15.88
CA GLY A 105 -23.38 -7.22 -16.95
C GLY A 105 -24.83 -7.06 -16.49
N ASP A 106 -25.34 -8.00 -15.71
CA ASP A 106 -26.71 -8.00 -15.19
C ASP A 106 -26.89 -6.97 -14.06
N ASN A 107 -25.82 -6.67 -13.34
CA ASN A 107 -25.83 -5.76 -12.19
C ASN A 107 -25.23 -4.39 -12.48
N TRP A 108 -24.89 -4.08 -13.73
CA TRP A 108 -24.13 -2.89 -14.12
C TRP A 108 -24.72 -1.59 -13.62
N ASP A 109 -26.01 -1.36 -13.90
CA ASP A 109 -26.70 -0.13 -13.53
C ASP A 109 -26.76 0.07 -12.01
N TYR A 110 -26.90 -1.02 -11.26
CA TYR A 110 -26.82 -1.00 -9.79
C TYR A 110 -25.41 -0.61 -9.33
N LEU A 111 -24.38 -1.30 -9.83
CA LEU A 111 -23.00 -1.11 -9.40
C LEU A 111 -22.44 0.29 -9.73
N VAL A 112 -22.84 0.85 -10.89
CA VAL A 112 -22.39 2.19 -11.30
C VAL A 112 -23.06 3.29 -10.47
N ASN A 113 -24.29 3.09 -10.02
CA ASN A 113 -25.05 4.07 -9.24
C ASN A 113 -24.97 3.81 -7.72
N ASP A 114 -24.19 2.84 -7.28
CA ASP A 114 -24.00 2.51 -5.87
C ASP A 114 -23.03 3.53 -5.20
N GLU A 115 -23.60 4.63 -4.72
CA GLU A 115 -22.85 5.66 -4.00
C GLU A 115 -22.49 5.25 -2.56
N ASN A 116 -23.20 4.27 -1.98
CA ASN A 116 -23.00 3.87 -0.59
C ASN A 116 -21.75 2.99 -0.42
N ASP A 117 -21.63 1.96 -1.25
CA ASP A 117 -20.56 0.98 -1.14
C ASP A 117 -19.40 1.24 -2.11
N SER A 118 -19.71 1.89 -3.26
CA SER A 118 -18.72 2.12 -4.32
C SER A 118 -17.97 0.84 -4.68
N SER A 119 -18.75 -0.23 -4.94
CA SER A 119 -18.19 -1.59 -5.12
C SER A 119 -17.28 -1.72 -6.33
N LEU A 120 -17.39 -0.84 -7.34
CA LEU A 120 -16.49 -0.80 -8.49
C LEU A 120 -15.15 -0.07 -8.20
N LEU A 121 -15.05 0.64 -7.07
CA LEU A 121 -13.82 1.34 -6.70
C LEU A 121 -12.73 0.34 -6.26
N ASN A 122 -11.65 0.26 -7.02
CA ASN A 122 -10.46 -0.44 -6.53
C ASN A 122 -9.77 0.40 -5.44
N ARG A 123 -10.08 0.10 -4.18
CA ARG A 123 -9.54 0.81 -3.02
C ARG A 123 -8.03 0.68 -2.88
N ALA A 124 -7.45 -0.39 -3.39
CA ALA A 124 -6.01 -0.61 -3.32
C ALA A 124 -5.22 0.45 -4.11
N THR A 125 -5.67 0.78 -5.32
CA THR A 125 -4.97 1.70 -6.24
C THR A 125 -5.61 3.06 -6.35
N ASN A 126 -6.93 3.15 -6.19
CA ASN A 126 -7.72 4.37 -6.42
C ASN A 126 -8.37 4.93 -5.14
N GLY A 127 -8.31 4.22 -4.02
CA GLY A 127 -8.70 4.74 -2.72
C GLY A 127 -7.85 5.96 -2.33
N ALA A 128 -8.46 6.93 -1.68
CA ALA A 128 -7.82 8.15 -1.23
C ALA A 128 -8.11 8.35 0.25
N TYR A 129 -7.13 8.03 1.07
CA TYR A 129 -7.27 8.00 2.51
C TYR A 129 -6.23 8.89 3.19
N PRO A 130 -6.57 9.56 4.30
CA PRO A 130 -5.53 10.13 5.15
C PRO A 130 -4.61 8.98 5.62
N PRO A 131 -3.28 9.15 5.53
CA PRO A 131 -2.34 8.09 5.90
C PRO A 131 -2.25 7.84 7.40
N GLY A 132 -2.70 8.78 8.23
CA GLY A 132 -2.51 8.72 9.66
C GLY A 132 -1.04 8.54 10.03
N SER A 133 -0.78 7.87 11.13
CA SER A 133 0.59 7.68 11.65
C SER A 133 1.53 6.89 10.74
N THR A 134 1.07 6.28 9.63
CA THR A 134 1.97 5.71 8.64
C THR A 134 2.79 6.80 7.93
N PHE A 135 2.28 8.03 7.85
CA PHE A 135 3.01 9.18 7.30
C PHE A 135 4.22 9.59 8.14
N LYS A 136 4.29 9.19 9.41
CA LYS A 136 5.46 9.44 10.26
C LYS A 136 6.76 8.86 9.71
N VAL A 137 6.67 7.87 8.81
CA VAL A 137 7.81 7.38 8.02
C VAL A 137 8.37 8.50 7.13
N VAL A 138 7.50 9.27 6.48
CA VAL A 138 7.89 10.42 5.64
C VAL A 138 8.49 11.54 6.50
N THR A 139 7.84 11.87 7.61
CA THR A 139 8.31 12.88 8.56
C THR A 139 9.67 12.50 9.18
N ALA A 140 9.87 11.23 9.50
CA ALA A 140 11.15 10.72 10.02
C ALA A 140 12.26 10.80 8.97
N LEU A 141 11.95 10.47 7.71
CA LEU A 141 12.92 10.61 6.61
C LEU A 141 13.35 12.08 6.44
N ASP A 142 12.41 13.02 6.45
CA ASP A 142 12.69 14.44 6.34
C ASP A 142 13.52 14.95 7.53
N TYR A 143 13.19 14.51 8.74
CA TYR A 143 13.99 14.83 9.93
C TYR A 143 15.43 14.36 9.78
N PHE A 144 15.64 13.10 9.34
CA PHE A 144 16.98 12.58 9.13
C PHE A 144 17.76 13.38 8.05
N ARG A 145 17.10 13.72 6.95
CA ARG A 145 17.69 14.55 5.87
C ARG A 145 18.15 15.90 6.38
N LYS A 146 17.37 16.51 7.26
CA LYS A 146 17.68 17.85 7.82
C LYS A 146 18.70 17.81 8.95
N LYS A 147 18.70 16.78 9.79
CA LYS A 147 19.53 16.67 11.00
C LYS A 147 20.74 15.74 10.88
N GLY A 148 20.71 14.79 9.95
CA GLY A 148 21.75 13.77 9.75
C GLY A 148 21.74 12.65 10.79
N THR A 149 20.91 12.73 11.82
CA THR A 149 20.82 11.74 12.90
C THR A 149 19.47 11.81 13.59
N PHE A 150 19.04 10.72 14.23
CA PHE A 150 17.92 10.67 15.15
C PHE A 150 18.35 10.90 16.61
N GLU A 151 19.66 10.85 16.88
CA GLU A 151 20.19 11.06 18.23
C GLU A 151 20.02 12.51 18.69
N GLY A 152 19.85 12.68 19.99
CA GLY A 152 19.74 13.99 20.62
C GLY A 152 18.33 14.62 20.56
N TYR A 153 17.39 14.01 19.87
CA TYR A 153 15.97 14.40 19.99
C TYR A 153 15.41 13.94 21.33
N ASN A 154 14.81 14.85 22.07
CA ASN A 154 14.15 14.57 23.34
C ASN A 154 12.86 15.39 23.42
N TYR A 155 11.79 14.77 23.82
CA TYR A 155 10.48 15.38 23.96
C TYR A 155 9.75 14.85 25.19
N LEU A 156 9.18 15.74 26.00
CA LEU A 156 8.30 15.35 27.12
C LEU A 156 6.86 15.37 26.62
N CYS A 157 6.28 14.20 26.43
CA CYS A 157 4.90 14.06 26.00
C CYS A 157 3.94 14.03 27.20
N GLU A 158 3.13 15.05 27.34
CA GLU A 158 2.10 15.19 28.37
C GLU A 158 0.69 14.82 27.83
N GLY A 159 0.61 14.13 26.67
CA GLY A 159 -0.65 13.70 26.05
C GLY A 159 -1.23 14.68 25.05
N SER A 160 -0.80 15.94 25.08
CA SER A 160 -1.19 16.97 24.12
C SER A 160 -0.09 17.99 23.88
N ILE A 161 -0.13 18.68 22.72
CA ILE A 161 0.72 19.81 22.37
C ILE A 161 -0.17 20.91 21.77
N THR A 162 -0.01 22.13 22.25
CA THR A 162 -0.75 23.31 21.75
C THR A 162 0.22 24.33 21.19
N LEU A 163 0.07 24.68 19.91
CA LEU A 163 0.81 25.77 19.24
C LEU A 163 -0.16 26.62 18.43
N GLN A 164 -0.05 27.93 18.55
CA GLN A 164 -0.93 28.90 17.84
C GLN A 164 -2.43 28.56 17.97
N ASP A 165 -2.88 28.32 19.20
CA ASP A 165 -4.28 28.00 19.53
C ASP A 165 -4.83 26.71 18.90
N HIS A 166 -3.95 25.87 18.36
CA HIS A 166 -4.31 24.55 17.86
C HIS A 166 -3.66 23.45 18.71
N THR A 167 -4.49 22.48 19.12
CA THR A 167 -4.05 21.38 20.00
C THR A 167 -4.09 20.06 19.24
N ILE A 168 -2.99 19.33 19.30
CA ILE A 168 -2.90 17.92 18.87
C ILE A 168 -2.85 17.05 20.12
N HIS A 169 -3.61 15.97 20.12
CA HIS A 169 -3.62 14.97 21.18
C HIS A 169 -2.97 13.66 20.71
N CYS A 170 -2.30 12.98 21.63
CA CYS A 170 -1.98 11.58 21.42
C CYS A 170 -3.26 10.73 21.46
N TYR A 171 -3.24 9.56 20.81
CA TYR A 171 -4.38 8.65 20.76
C TYR A 171 -4.88 8.34 22.18
N HIS A 172 -6.17 8.51 22.42
CA HIS A 172 -6.80 8.42 23.76
C HIS A 172 -6.13 9.28 24.85
N ASN A 173 -5.55 10.42 24.48
CA ASN A 173 -4.82 11.34 25.37
C ASN A 173 -3.67 10.65 26.15
N THR A 174 -3.07 9.63 25.56
CA THR A 174 -1.98 8.87 26.21
C THR A 174 -0.79 9.77 26.50
N VAL A 175 -0.34 9.77 27.76
CA VAL A 175 0.89 10.44 28.20
C VAL A 175 2.06 9.46 28.03
N HIS A 176 2.97 9.73 27.08
CA HIS A 176 4.13 8.87 26.84
C HIS A 176 5.32 9.21 27.74
N GLY A 177 5.31 10.39 28.37
CA GLY A 177 6.41 10.85 29.21
C GLY A 177 7.65 11.26 28.40
N GLN A 178 8.82 10.94 28.89
CA GLN A 178 10.08 11.31 28.22
C GLN A 178 10.32 10.40 27.02
N GLU A 179 10.36 10.98 25.82
CA GLU A 179 10.56 10.31 24.54
C GLU A 179 11.87 10.75 23.89
N ASN A 180 12.62 9.81 23.35
CA ASN A 180 13.60 10.04 22.29
C ASN A 180 12.95 9.80 20.92
N PHE A 181 13.70 9.97 19.82
CA PHE A 181 13.13 9.80 18.48
C PHE A 181 12.61 8.36 18.24
N TYR A 182 13.37 7.36 18.69
CA TYR A 182 13.05 5.95 18.50
C TYR A 182 11.77 5.55 19.28
N SER A 183 11.69 5.94 20.54
CA SER A 183 10.50 5.65 21.36
C SER A 183 9.27 6.44 20.88
N ALA A 184 9.43 7.70 20.48
CA ALA A 184 8.35 8.50 19.90
C ALA A 184 7.79 7.90 18.61
N PHE A 185 8.64 7.34 17.76
CA PHE A 185 8.23 6.62 16.55
C PHE A 185 7.54 5.29 16.89
N ALA A 186 8.12 4.51 17.79
CA ALA A 186 7.59 3.21 18.23
C ALA A 186 6.22 3.32 18.90
N ASN A 187 6.06 4.29 19.81
CA ASN A 187 4.81 4.61 20.50
C ASN A 187 3.82 5.40 19.64
N SER A 188 4.26 5.80 18.44
CA SER A 188 3.46 6.64 17.54
C SER A 188 2.99 7.96 18.19
N CYS A 189 3.87 8.63 18.95
CA CYS A 189 3.56 9.84 19.68
C CYS A 189 3.20 11.00 18.74
N ASN A 190 1.94 11.45 18.77
CA ASN A 190 1.46 12.55 17.92
C ASN A 190 2.10 13.87 18.33
N CYS A 191 2.24 14.12 19.65
CA CYS A 191 2.81 15.35 20.16
C CYS A 191 4.25 15.55 19.69
N ALA A 192 5.10 14.54 19.82
CA ALA A 192 6.48 14.58 19.37
C ALA A 192 6.58 14.78 17.83
N PHE A 193 5.75 14.11 17.05
CA PHE A 193 5.78 14.25 15.59
C PHE A 193 5.16 15.55 15.09
N ALA A 194 4.21 16.16 15.80
CA ALA A 194 3.74 17.50 15.53
C ALA A 194 4.86 18.54 15.79
N ASP A 195 5.58 18.43 16.91
CA ASP A 195 6.76 19.25 17.22
C ASP A 195 7.87 19.12 16.16
N ILE A 196 8.21 17.87 15.78
CA ILE A 196 9.17 17.58 14.69
C ILE A 196 8.72 18.26 13.40
N GLY A 197 7.45 18.13 13.01
CA GLY A 197 6.90 18.71 11.79
C GLY A 197 7.04 20.21 11.74
N VAL A 198 6.74 20.91 12.84
CA VAL A 198 6.91 22.35 12.94
C VAL A 198 8.39 22.74 12.80
N GLY A 199 9.30 21.98 13.43
CA GLY A 199 10.74 22.19 13.30
C GLY A 199 11.30 21.95 11.89
N LEU A 200 10.63 21.11 11.08
CA LEU A 200 10.94 20.85 9.68
C LEU A 200 10.42 21.93 8.75
N GLY A 201 9.15 22.29 8.92
CA GLY A 201 8.42 23.24 8.10
C GLY A 201 7.80 22.63 6.84
N GLY A 202 6.80 23.33 6.28
CA GLY A 202 5.99 22.80 5.19
C GLY A 202 6.78 22.55 3.89
N ALA A 203 7.72 23.42 3.55
CA ALA A 203 8.55 23.28 2.34
C ALA A 203 9.43 22.03 2.37
N SER A 204 10.07 21.72 3.51
CA SER A 204 10.93 20.54 3.68
C SER A 204 10.12 19.25 3.60
N LEU A 205 8.99 19.20 4.32
CA LEU A 205 8.07 18.07 4.27
C LEU A 205 7.54 17.82 2.84
N ARG A 206 7.23 18.89 2.11
CA ARG A 206 6.79 18.79 0.71
C ARG A 206 7.87 18.17 -0.17
N GLU A 207 9.09 18.66 -0.08
CA GLU A 207 10.22 18.14 -0.88
C GLU A 207 10.39 16.63 -0.64
N THR A 208 10.40 16.20 0.62
CA THR A 208 10.53 14.79 0.98
C THR A 208 9.32 13.97 0.51
N ALA A 209 8.09 14.45 0.70
CA ALA A 209 6.90 13.77 0.20
C ALA A 209 6.90 13.63 -1.33
N GLU A 210 7.29 14.67 -2.07
CA GLU A 210 7.40 14.62 -3.53
C GLU A 210 8.54 13.72 -4.03
N ASN A 211 9.62 13.58 -3.27
CA ASN A 211 10.67 12.59 -3.53
C ASN A 211 10.16 11.15 -3.36
N LEU A 212 9.15 10.95 -2.52
CA LEU A 212 8.42 9.71 -2.34
C LEU A 212 7.17 9.59 -3.23
N LEU A 213 7.08 10.39 -4.30
CA LEU A 213 6.08 10.37 -5.36
C LEU A 213 4.68 10.92 -4.98
N PHE A 214 4.51 11.62 -3.85
CA PHE A 214 3.31 12.43 -3.66
C PHE A 214 3.25 13.52 -4.74
N ASN A 215 2.05 13.87 -5.20
CA ASN A 215 1.81 14.81 -6.29
C ASN A 215 2.47 14.42 -7.63
N LYS A 216 2.96 13.20 -7.77
CA LYS A 216 3.66 12.69 -8.96
C LYS A 216 3.05 11.40 -9.48
N SER A 217 3.37 11.07 -10.71
CA SER A 217 2.96 9.82 -11.33
C SER A 217 3.62 8.62 -10.65
N LEU A 218 2.82 7.58 -10.41
CA LEU A 218 3.28 6.26 -9.99
C LEU A 218 3.55 5.38 -11.23
N PRO A 219 4.44 4.40 -11.14
CA PRO A 219 4.73 3.48 -12.25
C PRO A 219 3.65 2.38 -12.39
N LEU A 220 2.38 2.79 -12.48
CA LEU A 220 1.19 1.96 -12.57
C LEU A 220 0.30 2.40 -13.73
N ASN A 221 -0.52 1.49 -14.27
CA ASN A 221 -1.40 1.80 -15.39
C ASN A 221 -2.71 2.49 -14.95
N SER A 222 -3.27 2.08 -13.82
CA SER A 222 -4.50 2.64 -13.27
C SER A 222 -4.34 2.89 -11.77
N TYR A 223 -4.41 4.14 -11.37
CA TYR A 223 -4.25 4.56 -9.98
C TYR A 223 -4.74 5.99 -9.79
N ARG A 224 -4.95 6.35 -8.53
CA ARG A 224 -5.15 7.75 -8.13
C ARG A 224 -3.83 8.33 -7.61
N THR A 225 -3.46 9.50 -8.11
CA THR A 225 -2.29 10.25 -7.61
C THR A 225 -2.54 10.67 -6.17
N SER A 226 -1.60 10.36 -5.28
CA SER A 226 -1.63 10.79 -3.88
C SER A 226 -1.32 12.28 -3.78
N SER A 227 -2.03 12.98 -2.90
CA SER A 227 -1.93 14.43 -2.76
C SER A 227 -1.23 14.84 -1.47
N PHE A 228 -0.41 15.87 -1.57
CA PHE A 228 0.25 16.55 -0.46
C PHE A 228 0.19 18.05 -0.68
N SER A 229 -0.26 18.81 0.33
CA SER A 229 -0.65 20.22 0.15
C SER A 229 0.18 21.24 0.92
N LEU A 230 1.12 20.83 1.80
CA LEU A 230 1.98 21.81 2.48
C LEU A 230 2.90 22.54 1.52
N ASP A 231 3.24 23.77 1.87
CA ASP A 231 4.23 24.63 1.19
C ASP A 231 5.00 25.49 2.23
N ALA A 232 5.80 26.44 1.75
CA ALA A 232 6.60 27.31 2.61
C ALA A 232 5.75 28.24 3.49
N ASP A 233 4.56 28.61 3.02
CA ASP A 233 3.66 29.57 3.68
C ASP A 233 2.59 28.87 4.52
N SER A 234 2.64 27.55 4.63
CA SER A 234 1.66 26.77 5.39
C SER A 234 1.70 27.14 6.87
N VAL A 235 0.50 27.34 7.46
CA VAL A 235 0.33 27.69 8.86
C VAL A 235 0.68 26.54 9.80
N THR A 236 1.17 26.87 10.99
CA THR A 236 1.62 25.89 12.00
C THR A 236 0.59 24.78 12.29
N PRO A 237 -0.72 25.06 12.49
CA PRO A 237 -1.72 24.01 12.71
C PRO A 237 -1.78 22.96 11.59
N LEU A 238 -1.69 23.40 10.33
CA LEU A 238 -1.73 22.49 9.19
C LEU A 238 -0.44 21.67 9.09
N ILE A 239 0.72 22.25 9.41
CA ILE A 239 2.00 21.53 9.48
C ILE A 239 1.95 20.45 10.56
N MET A 240 1.44 20.78 11.77
CA MET A 240 1.29 19.83 12.87
C MET A 240 0.42 18.62 12.47
N GLN A 241 -0.75 18.88 11.88
CA GLN A 241 -1.66 17.84 11.42
C GLN A 241 -1.04 16.98 10.32
N THR A 242 -0.42 17.59 9.32
CA THR A 242 0.15 16.88 8.19
C THR A 242 1.34 16.01 8.60
N ALA A 243 2.19 16.48 9.53
CA ALA A 243 3.35 15.73 10.01
C ALA A 243 2.97 14.40 10.70
N ILE A 244 1.76 14.30 11.24
CA ILE A 244 1.20 13.08 11.83
C ILE A 244 0.28 12.30 10.87
N GLY A 245 0.17 12.76 9.60
CA GLY A 245 -0.59 12.09 8.55
C GLY A 245 -2.08 12.42 8.53
N GLN A 246 -2.46 13.53 9.15
CA GLN A 246 -3.80 14.11 9.11
C GLN A 246 -3.83 15.31 8.13
N GLY A 247 -4.85 16.13 8.19
CA GLY A 247 -5.01 17.27 7.29
C GLY A 247 -5.45 16.87 5.90
N ASN A 248 -4.88 17.52 4.87
CA ASN A 248 -5.32 17.37 3.48
C ASN A 248 -4.51 16.33 2.68
N THR A 249 -3.63 15.57 3.34
CA THR A 249 -2.83 14.53 2.68
C THR A 249 -3.68 13.30 2.43
N LEU A 250 -3.71 12.84 1.17
CA LEU A 250 -4.43 11.63 0.78
C LEU A 250 -3.51 10.67 0.03
N VAL A 251 -3.60 9.39 0.35
CA VAL A 251 -2.74 8.35 -0.20
C VAL A 251 -3.54 7.07 -0.49
N SER A 252 -3.13 6.30 -1.49
CA SER A 252 -3.66 4.96 -1.71
C SER A 252 -2.85 3.89 -0.97
N PRO A 253 -3.45 2.75 -0.61
CA PRO A 253 -2.73 1.60 -0.05
C PRO A 253 -1.56 1.15 -0.92
N MET A 254 -1.74 1.13 -2.22
CA MET A 254 -0.69 0.81 -3.19
C MET A 254 0.50 1.76 -3.08
N HIS A 255 0.27 3.08 -2.98
CA HIS A 255 1.38 4.02 -2.85
C HIS A 255 2.15 3.82 -1.53
N MET A 256 1.47 3.55 -0.42
CA MET A 256 2.14 3.23 0.84
C MET A 256 2.91 1.90 0.75
N ALA A 257 2.39 0.91 0.02
CA ALA A 257 3.13 -0.32 -0.29
C ALA A 257 4.41 -0.04 -1.11
N LEU A 258 4.34 0.83 -2.12
CA LEU A 258 5.50 1.21 -2.93
C LEU A 258 6.59 1.92 -2.11
N ILE A 259 6.22 2.83 -1.22
CA ILE A 259 7.16 3.48 -0.29
C ILE A 259 7.81 2.43 0.61
N THR A 260 7.01 1.51 1.14
CA THR A 260 7.50 0.42 2.00
C THR A 260 8.42 -0.53 1.22
N CYS A 261 8.11 -0.84 -0.05
CA CYS A 261 9.01 -1.61 -0.93
C CYS A 261 10.36 -0.92 -1.13
N ALA A 262 10.38 0.40 -1.32
CA ALA A 262 11.64 1.12 -1.44
C ALA A 262 12.46 1.07 -0.14
N ILE A 263 11.83 1.18 1.03
CA ILE A 263 12.50 1.01 2.33
C ILE A 263 13.09 -0.40 2.45
N ALA A 264 12.29 -1.43 2.15
CA ALA A 264 12.69 -2.83 2.21
C ALA A 264 13.74 -3.23 1.16
N ASN A 265 13.86 -2.48 0.07
CA ASN A 265 14.76 -2.75 -1.06
C ASN A 265 15.88 -1.67 -1.17
N ASP A 266 16.51 -1.36 -0.07
CA ASP A 266 17.71 -0.52 -0.02
C ASP A 266 17.53 0.87 -0.67
N GLY A 267 16.32 1.40 -0.59
CA GLY A 267 15.91 2.70 -1.13
C GLY A 267 15.48 2.69 -2.60
N VAL A 268 15.52 1.54 -3.26
CA VAL A 268 15.17 1.41 -4.68
C VAL A 268 13.75 0.87 -4.85
N LEU A 269 12.89 1.66 -5.48
CA LEU A 269 11.59 1.20 -5.94
C LEU A 269 11.75 0.44 -7.25
N MET A 270 11.35 -0.83 -7.27
CA MET A 270 11.21 -1.62 -8.50
C MET A 270 9.90 -1.25 -9.21
N LYS A 271 9.88 -1.34 -10.54
CA LYS A 271 8.65 -1.11 -11.30
C LYS A 271 7.63 -2.21 -10.97
N PRO A 272 6.44 -1.88 -10.42
CA PRO A 272 5.43 -2.88 -10.10
C PRO A 272 4.88 -3.55 -11.36
N TYR A 273 4.59 -4.84 -11.30
CA TYR A 273 3.97 -5.56 -12.41
C TYR A 273 3.06 -6.71 -11.94
N LEU A 274 2.12 -7.06 -12.81
CA LEU A 274 1.15 -8.15 -12.64
C LEU A 274 1.34 -9.29 -13.63
N ILE A 275 1.92 -9.02 -14.81
CA ILE A 275 2.15 -10.03 -15.85
C ILE A 275 3.55 -10.58 -15.68
N ASP A 276 3.65 -11.83 -15.22
CA ASP A 276 4.93 -12.53 -15.07
C ASP A 276 5.42 -13.08 -16.40
N GLU A 277 4.51 -13.74 -17.14
CA GLU A 277 4.84 -14.40 -18.40
C GLU A 277 3.65 -14.41 -19.35
N VAL A 278 3.95 -14.45 -20.64
CA VAL A 278 3.00 -14.72 -21.71
C VAL A 278 3.43 -16.02 -22.39
N VAL A 279 2.51 -16.97 -22.52
CA VAL A 279 2.75 -18.26 -23.16
C VAL A 279 1.76 -18.48 -24.31
N ASN A 280 2.21 -19.15 -25.37
CA ASN A 280 1.35 -19.51 -26.50
C ASN A 280 0.45 -20.71 -26.15
N ASP A 281 -0.35 -21.16 -27.12
CA ASP A 281 -1.28 -22.30 -27.01
C ASP A 281 -0.57 -23.64 -26.77
N ASN A 282 0.73 -23.76 -27.06
CA ASN A 282 1.53 -24.95 -26.78
C ASN A 282 2.22 -24.91 -25.41
N GLY A 283 2.13 -23.78 -24.71
CA GLY A 283 2.81 -23.55 -23.43
C GLY A 283 4.24 -23.02 -23.57
N ASP A 284 4.66 -22.63 -24.78
CA ASP A 284 5.99 -22.02 -24.97
C ASP A 284 5.97 -20.56 -24.50
N SER A 285 7.04 -20.15 -23.82
CA SER A 285 7.22 -18.77 -23.39
C SER A 285 7.38 -17.84 -24.59
N VAL A 286 6.45 -16.90 -24.73
CA VAL A 286 6.50 -15.83 -25.73
C VAL A 286 7.22 -14.62 -25.18
N LYS A 287 6.95 -14.31 -23.91
CA LYS A 287 7.54 -13.15 -23.23
C LYS A 287 7.55 -13.39 -21.72
N LYS A 288 8.67 -13.14 -21.09
CA LYS A 288 8.82 -13.12 -19.62
C LYS A 288 9.14 -11.70 -19.15
N THR A 289 8.53 -11.29 -18.06
CA THR A 289 8.81 -9.98 -17.45
C THR A 289 10.05 -10.11 -16.58
N GLU A 290 11.06 -9.28 -16.87
CA GLU A 290 12.23 -9.15 -16.01
C GLU A 290 12.04 -7.99 -15.04
N PRO A 291 12.43 -8.13 -13.75
CA PRO A 291 12.40 -7.05 -12.79
C PRO A 291 13.23 -5.85 -13.24
N VAL A 292 12.67 -4.66 -13.13
CA VAL A 292 13.32 -3.40 -13.53
C VAL A 292 13.26 -2.40 -12.40
N ALA A 293 14.41 -1.82 -12.03
CA ALA A 293 14.44 -0.70 -11.10
C ALA A 293 13.75 0.52 -11.72
N TYR A 294 12.76 1.07 -11.02
CA TYR A 294 12.08 2.28 -11.47
C TYR A 294 12.83 3.53 -11.04
N LYS A 295 13.06 3.66 -9.74
CA LYS A 295 13.71 4.86 -9.19
C LYS A 295 14.26 4.61 -7.78
N ARG A 296 15.38 5.21 -7.47
CA ARG A 296 15.84 5.34 -6.08
C ARG A 296 15.07 6.47 -5.40
N LEU A 297 14.28 6.14 -4.37
CA LEU A 297 13.48 7.11 -3.62
C LEU A 297 14.25 7.68 -2.42
N MET A 298 15.19 6.91 -1.87
CA MET A 298 16.05 7.28 -0.76
C MET A 298 17.39 6.55 -0.84
N SER A 299 18.39 6.99 -0.10
CA SER A 299 19.67 6.29 0.00
C SER A 299 19.54 4.99 0.80
N SER A 300 20.50 4.07 0.61
CA SER A 300 20.60 2.83 1.40
C SER A 300 20.65 3.10 2.90
N ASN A 301 21.37 4.13 3.31
CA ASN A 301 21.46 4.52 4.71
C ASN A 301 20.11 5.00 5.26
N GLU A 302 19.38 5.84 4.51
CA GLU A 302 18.04 6.29 4.88
C GLU A 302 17.06 5.11 5.01
N ALA A 303 17.06 4.20 4.04
CA ALA A 303 16.23 2.99 4.06
C ALA A 303 16.54 2.11 5.29
N ASN A 304 17.81 1.87 5.58
CA ASN A 304 18.24 1.07 6.73
C ASN A 304 17.81 1.72 8.07
N LEU A 305 17.95 3.03 8.20
CA LEU A 305 17.55 3.75 9.41
C LEU A 305 16.04 3.75 9.61
N LEU A 306 15.26 3.94 8.53
CA LEU A 306 13.80 3.79 8.59
C LEU A 306 13.40 2.35 8.95
N GLY A 307 14.08 1.35 8.40
CA GLY A 307 13.87 -0.05 8.74
C GLY A 307 14.09 -0.33 10.23
N LYS A 308 15.12 0.27 10.85
CA LYS A 308 15.37 0.17 12.30
C LYS A 308 14.27 0.81 13.12
N LEU A 309 13.77 2.00 12.72
CA LEU A 309 12.63 2.63 13.37
C LEU A 309 11.37 1.74 13.25
N MET A 310 11.09 1.21 12.06
CA MET A 310 9.93 0.35 11.82
C MET A 310 10.04 -0.98 12.57
N LYS A 311 11.26 -1.53 12.72
CA LYS A 311 11.49 -2.72 13.56
C LYS A 311 11.17 -2.43 15.02
N GLN A 312 11.56 -1.27 15.55
CA GLN A 312 11.26 -0.87 16.92
C GLN A 312 9.75 -0.82 17.22
N VAL A 313 8.93 -0.45 16.23
CA VAL A 313 7.45 -0.46 16.34
C VAL A 313 6.94 -1.88 16.63
N VAL A 314 7.58 -2.89 16.05
CA VAL A 314 7.24 -4.30 16.26
C VAL A 314 7.88 -4.84 17.55
N ASP A 315 9.12 -4.49 17.82
CA ASP A 315 9.83 -5.02 19.00
C ASP A 315 9.21 -4.55 20.32
N SER A 316 8.76 -3.30 20.40
CA SER A 316 8.27 -2.71 21.66
C SER A 316 7.18 -1.65 21.51
N GLY A 317 6.68 -1.42 20.29
CA GLY A 317 5.71 -0.37 20.01
C GLY A 317 4.31 -0.89 19.66
N THR A 318 3.60 -0.10 18.86
CA THR A 318 2.18 -0.30 18.54
C THR A 318 1.87 -1.55 17.70
N ALA A 319 2.88 -2.19 17.10
CA ALA A 319 2.73 -3.45 16.35
C ALA A 319 3.36 -4.66 17.07
N SER A 320 3.54 -4.61 18.39
CA SER A 320 4.18 -5.67 19.18
C SER A 320 3.51 -7.05 19.08
N ALA A 321 2.26 -7.11 18.66
CA ALA A 321 1.57 -8.36 18.33
C ALA A 321 2.23 -9.15 17.16
N LEU A 322 3.09 -8.51 16.38
CA LEU A 322 3.87 -9.15 15.31
C LEU A 322 5.25 -9.64 15.77
N SER A 323 5.63 -9.39 17.03
CA SER A 323 6.90 -9.86 17.60
C SER A 323 6.88 -11.36 17.96
N GLY A 324 8.07 -11.94 18.16
CA GLY A 324 8.23 -13.32 18.65
C GLY A 324 7.93 -14.42 17.61
N ARG A 325 7.84 -14.07 16.33
CA ARG A 325 7.71 -15.03 15.22
C ARG A 325 9.06 -15.65 14.87
N SER A 326 9.06 -16.72 14.07
CA SER A 326 10.27 -17.35 13.55
C SER A 326 11.00 -16.48 12.52
N TYR A 327 10.39 -15.41 12.08
CA TYR A 327 10.92 -14.38 11.17
C TYR A 327 10.75 -13.00 11.80
N THR A 328 11.55 -12.04 11.34
CA THR A 328 11.47 -10.66 11.82
C THR A 328 10.48 -9.83 11.00
N VAL A 329 9.85 -8.84 11.64
CA VAL A 329 8.94 -7.90 10.98
C VAL A 329 9.34 -6.47 11.35
N ALA A 330 9.27 -5.58 10.36
CA ALA A 330 9.31 -4.14 10.55
C ALA A 330 8.03 -3.51 10.02
N GLY A 331 7.47 -2.51 10.70
CA GLY A 331 6.23 -1.93 10.24
C GLY A 331 5.86 -0.63 10.96
N LYS A 332 4.77 -0.03 10.52
CA LYS A 332 4.16 1.14 11.15
C LYS A 332 2.65 1.02 11.12
N THR A 333 2.04 1.17 12.26
CA THR A 333 0.59 1.27 12.42
C THR A 333 0.12 2.71 12.14
N GLY A 334 -1.12 2.86 11.77
CA GLY A 334 -1.79 4.14 11.66
C GLY A 334 -3.25 4.04 12.10
N SER A 335 -3.71 5.12 12.73
CA SER A 335 -5.12 5.40 12.96
C SER A 335 -5.38 6.75 12.33
N ALA A 336 -6.16 6.77 11.26
CA ALA A 336 -6.41 7.98 10.50
C ALA A 336 -7.84 8.44 10.75
N GLU A 337 -8.00 9.45 11.60
CA GLU A 337 -9.30 10.06 11.87
C GLU A 337 -9.81 10.75 10.60
N PHE A 338 -11.09 10.57 10.31
CA PHE A 338 -11.73 11.11 9.11
C PHE A 338 -12.98 11.93 9.37
N ASP A 339 -13.45 11.97 10.61
CA ASP A 339 -14.58 12.79 11.05
C ASP A 339 -14.36 13.40 12.45
N GLU A 340 -15.24 14.33 12.84
CA GLU A 340 -15.20 15.01 14.13
C GLU A 340 -15.63 14.12 15.32
N GLU A 341 -16.23 12.96 15.05
CA GLU A 341 -16.65 11.99 16.05
C GLU A 341 -15.51 11.06 16.48
N GLY A 342 -14.34 11.15 15.81
CA GLY A 342 -13.14 10.39 16.12
C GLY A 342 -13.13 8.98 15.50
N HIS A 343 -13.99 8.72 14.52
CA HIS A 343 -13.90 7.49 13.74
C HIS A 343 -12.60 7.49 12.93
N SER A 344 -11.94 6.35 12.88
CA SER A 344 -10.65 6.24 12.22
C SER A 344 -10.53 5.03 11.31
N HIS A 345 -9.77 5.19 10.23
CA HIS A 345 -9.29 4.09 9.41
C HIS A 345 -8.10 3.43 10.08
N SER A 346 -8.10 2.11 10.08
CA SER A 346 -7.00 1.30 10.61
C SER A 346 -5.98 1.02 9.51
N TRP A 347 -4.70 1.39 9.73
CA TRP A 347 -3.61 1.18 8.81
C TRP A 347 -2.49 0.32 9.37
N PHE A 348 -1.88 -0.47 8.52
CA PHE A 348 -0.58 -1.08 8.72
C PHE A 348 0.21 -1.09 7.41
N ILE A 349 1.48 -0.73 7.49
CA ILE A 349 2.49 -0.95 6.44
C ILE A 349 3.70 -1.62 7.06
N GLY A 350 4.28 -2.59 6.38
CA GLY A 350 5.46 -3.28 6.90
C GLY A 350 5.99 -4.36 5.98
N TYR A 351 7.05 -5.00 6.41
CA TYR A 351 7.70 -6.06 5.65
C TYR A 351 8.34 -7.10 6.59
N SER A 352 8.50 -8.31 6.07
CA SER A 352 9.14 -9.42 6.77
C SER A 352 10.60 -9.60 6.39
N ASN A 353 11.34 -10.36 7.22
CA ASN A 353 12.77 -10.64 7.10
C ASN A 353 13.62 -9.37 6.99
N VAL A 354 13.69 -8.61 8.09
CA VAL A 354 14.26 -7.25 8.12
C VAL A 354 15.68 -7.16 7.56
N ASP A 355 16.50 -8.21 7.71
CA ASP A 355 17.86 -8.26 7.19
C ASP A 355 17.95 -8.66 5.71
N ASP A 356 16.94 -9.35 5.19
CA ASP A 356 16.80 -9.76 3.78
C ASP A 356 15.31 -9.72 3.39
N PRO A 357 14.74 -8.53 3.19
CA PRO A 357 13.31 -8.35 3.05
C PRO A 357 12.71 -9.10 1.85
N ASP A 358 11.66 -9.87 2.11
CA ASP A 358 11.04 -10.75 1.14
C ASP A 358 9.58 -10.42 0.81
N LEU A 359 8.83 -9.87 1.76
CA LEU A 359 7.41 -9.59 1.59
C LEU A 359 7.02 -8.24 2.22
N VAL A 360 6.38 -7.39 1.44
CA VAL A 360 5.76 -6.13 1.89
C VAL A 360 4.25 -6.31 1.97
N VAL A 361 3.65 -5.81 3.05
CA VAL A 361 2.20 -5.82 3.28
C VAL A 361 1.73 -4.42 3.62
N ALA A 362 0.71 -3.94 2.92
CA ALA A 362 -0.03 -2.72 3.26
C ALA A 362 -1.52 -3.06 3.42
N VAL A 363 -2.09 -2.64 4.53
CA VAL A 363 -3.50 -2.90 4.88
C VAL A 363 -4.16 -1.59 5.28
N ILE A 364 -5.37 -1.37 4.76
CA ILE A 364 -6.31 -0.39 5.28
C ILE A 364 -7.65 -1.06 5.58
N VAL A 365 -8.23 -0.71 6.71
CA VAL A 365 -9.62 -1.06 7.06
C VAL A 365 -10.38 0.22 7.34
N GLU A 366 -11.38 0.52 6.51
CA GLU A 366 -12.24 1.69 6.70
C GLU A 366 -13.02 1.54 8.01
N ASN A 367 -13.02 2.62 8.81
CA ASN A 367 -13.68 2.64 10.12
C ASN A 367 -13.27 1.46 11.03
N GLY A 368 -11.99 1.06 10.94
CA GLY A 368 -11.45 -0.11 11.65
C GLY A 368 -10.85 0.21 13.02
N GLY A 369 -10.93 1.46 13.48
CA GLY A 369 -10.31 1.87 14.73
C GLY A 369 -8.79 2.00 14.62
N SER A 370 -8.06 1.54 15.63
CA SER A 370 -6.61 1.62 15.61
C SER A 370 -5.95 0.61 14.67
N GLY A 371 -4.74 0.94 14.20
CA GLY A 371 -3.95 0.05 13.35
C GLY A 371 -3.65 -1.30 14.03
N SER A 372 -3.44 -1.29 15.33
CA SER A 372 -3.18 -2.49 16.13
C SER A 372 -4.39 -3.44 16.24
N GLU A 373 -5.62 -2.91 16.16
CA GLU A 373 -6.85 -3.70 16.37
C GLU A 373 -7.34 -4.40 15.12
N ALA A 374 -7.23 -3.78 13.93
CA ALA A 374 -7.76 -4.34 12.71
C ALA A 374 -6.68 -4.66 11.66
N ALA A 375 -5.81 -3.71 11.32
CA ALA A 375 -4.85 -3.90 10.23
C ALA A 375 -3.69 -4.84 10.60
N VAL A 376 -3.15 -4.75 11.82
CA VAL A 376 -2.04 -5.61 12.30
C VAL A 376 -2.42 -7.09 12.31
N PRO A 377 -3.59 -7.53 12.81
CA PRO A 377 -3.99 -8.93 12.75
C PRO A 377 -4.11 -9.47 11.32
N ILE A 378 -4.59 -8.65 10.37
CA ILE A 378 -4.67 -9.04 8.95
C ILE A 378 -3.26 -9.24 8.38
N ALA A 379 -2.36 -8.28 8.59
CA ALA A 379 -0.98 -8.38 8.15
C ALA A 379 -0.27 -9.60 8.76
N GLY A 380 -0.51 -9.87 10.06
CA GLY A 380 0.04 -11.05 10.75
C GLY A 380 -0.36 -12.36 10.09
N GLN A 381 -1.63 -12.55 9.72
CA GLN A 381 -2.09 -13.74 9.03
C GLN A 381 -1.40 -13.93 7.66
N ILE A 382 -1.15 -12.84 6.95
CA ILE A 382 -0.50 -12.88 5.63
C ILE A 382 0.99 -13.26 5.78
N PHE A 383 1.70 -12.62 6.71
CA PHE A 383 3.09 -12.95 7.00
C PHE A 383 3.23 -14.41 7.47
N ASP A 384 2.39 -14.83 8.41
CA ASP A 384 2.41 -16.22 8.94
C ASP A 384 2.18 -17.25 7.82
N ALA A 385 1.24 -16.98 6.91
CA ALA A 385 0.96 -17.87 5.78
C ALA A 385 2.10 -17.93 4.76
N TYR A 386 2.74 -16.81 4.49
CA TYR A 386 3.89 -16.75 3.57
C TYR A 386 5.07 -17.54 4.10
N HIS A 387 5.36 -17.42 5.39
CA HIS A 387 6.49 -18.12 6.04
C HIS A 387 6.18 -19.56 6.49
N ALA A 388 4.94 -20.02 6.37
CA ALA A 388 4.55 -21.41 6.61
C ALA A 388 4.59 -22.30 5.34
N SER A 389 4.76 -21.69 4.16
CA SER A 389 4.71 -22.34 2.85
C SER A 389 6.06 -22.84 2.36
#